data_a2722a4e4c41a9b44c0c435a7769a72e
#
_entry.id   a2722a4e4c41a9b44c0c435a7769a72e
#
_cell.length_a   1.000
_cell.length_b   1.000
_cell.length_c   1.000
_cell.angle_alpha   90.00
_cell.angle_beta   90.00
_cell.angle_gamma   90.00
#
_symmetry.space_group_name_H-M   'P 1'
#
loop_
_entity.id
_entity.type
_entity.pdbx_description
1 polymer ?
#
loop_
_entity_poly.entity_id
_entity_poly.type
_entity_poly.pdbx_seq_one_letter_code
_entity_poly.pdbx_strand_id
1 'polypeptide(L)'
;NSLTKMQAVRYYIAFRIMKAAEGFFDAATCLSGPLSCYRKDLVEKYCDAWIHQKFLGRKATFGDDRSLTNFILRHNRTTYQDTAICETIVPKSYKVFLKQQMRWKRSWLRESLIAARYMWKKEPLMALSFYFGLIVPIAAPIVVIYNLIYIPLMHRVFPTTFLVGMALMAMLMSMAQLFLRKSSTWVFGIWFCLYYEAVLLWQMPVAWFTFWKDTWGTRMTPADVREAEKKKKKEMEKHHKAEQKAGEKP
;
A
#
# COMPACT_ATOMS: atom_id res chain seq x y z
N ASN A 1 -3.61 -11.38 15.92
CA ASN A 1 -2.29 -11.98 15.74
C ASN A 1 -1.23 -10.90 15.52
N SER A 2 0.06 -11.27 15.44
CA SER A 2 1.18 -10.33 15.28
C SER A 2 1.06 -9.48 14.02
N LEU A 3 0.64 -10.07 12.92
CA LEU A 3 0.43 -9.37 11.64
C LEU A 3 -0.62 -8.25 11.77
N THR A 4 -1.74 -8.49 12.45
CA THR A 4 -2.76 -7.45 12.64
C THR A 4 -2.28 -6.33 13.55
N LYS A 5 -1.46 -6.64 14.58
CA LYS A 5 -0.84 -5.63 15.45
C LYS A 5 0.18 -4.77 14.69
N MET A 6 1.02 -5.36 13.83
CA MET A 6 1.92 -4.61 12.94
C MET A 6 1.15 -3.69 11.97
N GLN A 7 0.04 -4.17 11.40
CA GLN A 7 -0.81 -3.34 10.55
C GLN A 7 -1.44 -2.17 11.33
N ALA A 8 -1.88 -2.40 12.57
CA ALA A 8 -2.43 -1.34 13.42
C ALA A 8 -1.40 -0.23 13.71
N VAL A 9 -0.13 -0.58 13.93
CA VAL A 9 0.97 0.40 14.06
C VAL A 9 1.12 1.22 12.79
N ARG A 10 1.22 0.54 11.65
CA ARG A 10 1.36 1.20 10.34
C ARG A 10 0.20 2.15 10.04
N TYR A 11 -1.05 1.72 10.27
CA TYR A 11 -2.22 2.57 10.04
C TYR A 11 -2.23 3.80 10.94
N TYR A 12 -1.87 3.66 12.21
CA TYR A 12 -1.77 4.80 13.10
C TYR A 12 -0.81 5.85 12.55
N ILE A 13 0.41 5.46 12.17
CA ILE A 13 1.41 6.38 11.62
C ILE A 13 0.92 6.98 10.29
N ALA A 14 0.40 6.14 9.39
CA ALA A 14 -0.05 6.59 8.08
C ALA A 14 -1.21 7.60 8.17
N PHE A 15 -2.18 7.37 9.06
CA PHE A 15 -3.37 8.23 9.15
C PHE A 15 -3.20 9.36 10.15
N ARG A 16 -2.69 9.08 11.36
CA ARG A 16 -2.63 10.08 12.43
C ARG A 16 -1.41 11.01 12.35
N ILE A 17 -0.37 10.63 11.61
CA ILE A 17 0.83 11.46 11.46
C ILE A 17 0.95 11.93 10.01
N MET A 18 1.12 11.01 9.06
CA MET A 18 1.40 11.40 7.68
C MET A 18 0.20 12.09 7.01
N LYS A 19 -1.02 11.53 7.12
CA LYS A 19 -2.21 12.15 6.54
C LYS A 19 -2.60 13.44 7.23
N ALA A 20 -2.40 13.55 8.54
CA ALA A 20 -2.62 14.80 9.26
C ALA A 20 -1.65 15.88 8.78
N ALA A 21 -0.37 15.55 8.57
CA ALA A 21 0.60 16.48 8.00
C ALA A 21 0.23 16.92 6.58
N GLU A 22 -0.15 15.97 5.69
CA GLU A 22 -0.65 16.31 4.35
C GLU A 22 -1.90 17.20 4.40
N GLY A 23 -2.81 16.92 5.35
CA GLY A 23 -4.05 17.68 5.55
C GLY A 23 -3.82 19.10 6.07
N PHE A 24 -2.77 19.32 6.86
CA PHE A 24 -2.34 20.65 7.31
C PHE A 24 -2.02 21.59 6.13
N PHE A 25 -1.48 21.03 5.04
CA PHE A 25 -1.22 21.76 3.81
C PHE A 25 -2.37 21.68 2.79
N ASP A 26 -3.56 21.27 3.18
CA ASP A 26 -4.71 21.10 2.28
C ASP A 26 -4.42 20.23 1.04
N ALA A 27 -3.51 19.27 1.17
CA ALA A 27 -3.03 18.47 0.06
C ALA A 27 -2.90 16.96 0.39
N ALA A 28 -3.88 16.42 1.11
CA ALA A 28 -3.96 14.99 1.38
C ALA A 28 -3.97 14.19 0.06
N THR A 29 -2.91 13.41 -0.17
CA THR A 29 -2.63 12.74 -1.45
C THR A 29 -3.49 11.50 -1.70
N CYS A 30 -4.25 11.05 -0.71
CA CYS A 30 -5.14 9.90 -0.82
C CYS A 30 -6.25 10.00 0.22
N LEU A 31 -7.47 10.19 -0.22
CA LEU A 31 -8.67 10.10 0.61
C LEU A 31 -9.07 8.63 0.67
N SER A 32 -8.68 7.95 1.75
CA SER A 32 -8.69 6.49 1.84
C SER A 32 -10.10 5.91 1.90
N GLY A 33 -10.31 4.80 1.21
CA GLY A 33 -11.60 4.14 1.05
C GLY A 33 -12.39 3.76 2.32
N PRO A 34 -11.76 3.47 3.49
CA PRO A 34 -12.53 3.18 4.70
C PRO A 34 -13.41 4.32 5.19
N LEU A 35 -12.92 5.57 5.09
CA LEU A 35 -13.71 6.75 5.44
C LEU A 35 -13.20 7.96 4.66
N SER A 36 -13.99 8.41 3.70
CA SER A 36 -13.73 9.62 2.94
C SER A 36 -15.03 10.30 2.55
N CYS A 37 -14.99 11.61 2.46
CA CYS A 37 -16.13 12.43 2.05
C CYS A 37 -15.72 13.30 0.87
N TYR A 38 -16.56 13.36 -0.14
CA TYR A 38 -16.33 14.14 -1.35
C TYR A 38 -17.51 15.08 -1.60
N ARG A 39 -17.24 16.26 -2.09
CA ARG A 39 -18.28 17.14 -2.60
C ARG A 39 -18.89 16.50 -3.85
N LYS A 40 -20.22 16.43 -3.89
CA LYS A 40 -20.98 15.79 -4.97
C LYS A 40 -20.68 16.42 -6.33
N ASP A 41 -20.66 17.75 -6.41
CA ASP A 41 -20.37 18.51 -7.63
C ASP A 41 -19.00 18.17 -8.23
N LEU A 42 -17.97 17.94 -7.39
CA LEU A 42 -16.64 17.55 -7.84
C LEU A 42 -16.60 16.10 -8.33
N VAL A 43 -17.32 15.20 -7.65
CA VAL A 43 -17.44 13.81 -8.12
C VAL A 43 -18.13 13.76 -9.47
N GLU A 44 -19.26 14.43 -9.62
CA GLU A 44 -20.01 14.51 -10.89
C GLU A 44 -19.14 15.09 -12.02
N LYS A 45 -18.40 16.17 -11.73
CA LYS A 45 -17.48 16.82 -12.69
C LYS A 45 -16.39 15.89 -13.22
N TYR A 46 -15.81 15.04 -12.34
CA TYR A 46 -14.66 14.22 -12.69
C TYR A 46 -15.00 12.74 -12.94
N CYS A 47 -16.24 12.31 -12.69
CA CYS A 47 -16.67 10.92 -12.72
C CYS A 47 -16.33 10.22 -14.04
N ASP A 48 -16.69 10.82 -15.16
CA ASP A 48 -16.47 10.23 -16.49
C ASP A 48 -14.97 10.06 -16.78
N ALA A 49 -14.17 11.11 -16.57
CA ALA A 49 -12.72 11.06 -16.75
C ALA A 49 -12.04 10.07 -15.81
N TRP A 50 -12.54 9.94 -14.58
CA TRP A 50 -12.03 9.01 -13.58
C TRP A 50 -12.33 7.55 -13.92
N ILE A 51 -13.56 7.23 -14.33
CA ILE A 51 -13.96 5.86 -14.72
C ILE A 51 -13.18 5.39 -15.96
N HIS A 52 -12.93 6.31 -16.90
CA HIS A 52 -12.22 6.02 -18.15
C HIS A 52 -10.73 6.31 -18.08
N GLN A 53 -10.17 6.51 -16.87
CA GLN A 53 -8.74 6.81 -16.68
C GLN A 53 -7.86 5.76 -17.34
N LYS A 54 -6.90 6.25 -18.11
CA LYS A 54 -5.83 5.43 -18.71
C LYS A 54 -4.47 5.93 -18.25
N PHE A 55 -3.54 5.01 -18.06
CA PHE A 55 -2.14 5.30 -17.80
C PHE A 55 -1.27 4.48 -18.75
N LEU A 56 -0.41 5.15 -19.52
CA LEU A 56 0.38 4.54 -20.61
C LEU A 56 -0.47 3.65 -21.55
N GLY A 57 -1.65 4.14 -21.95
CA GLY A 57 -2.57 3.45 -22.85
C GLY A 57 -3.42 2.33 -22.23
N ARG A 58 -3.20 1.97 -20.95
CA ARG A 58 -3.93 0.91 -20.24
C ARG A 58 -4.95 1.48 -19.26
N LYS A 59 -6.07 0.78 -19.05
CA LYS A 59 -7.08 1.18 -18.06
C LYS A 59 -6.52 1.11 -16.65
N ALA A 60 -6.84 2.12 -15.85
CA ALA A 60 -6.52 2.14 -14.42
C ALA A 60 -7.70 1.54 -13.64
N THR A 61 -7.59 0.28 -13.20
CA THR A 61 -8.70 -0.50 -12.64
C THR A 61 -8.67 -0.68 -11.12
N PHE A 62 -7.67 -0.15 -10.42
CA PHE A 62 -7.53 -0.26 -8.96
C PHE A 62 -6.85 0.98 -8.39
N GLY A 63 -7.04 1.23 -7.09
CA GLY A 63 -6.57 2.42 -6.40
C GLY A 63 -7.51 3.61 -6.63
N ASP A 64 -8.80 3.31 -6.66
CA ASP A 64 -9.90 4.23 -6.96
C ASP A 64 -9.88 5.46 -6.06
N ASP A 65 -9.60 5.25 -4.76
CA ASP A 65 -9.50 6.28 -3.75
C ASP A 65 -8.38 7.30 -4.05
N ARG A 66 -7.19 6.82 -4.38
CA ARG A 66 -6.05 7.66 -4.74
C ARG A 66 -6.24 8.33 -6.11
N SER A 67 -6.80 7.58 -7.05
CA SER A 67 -7.09 8.06 -8.40
C SER A 67 -8.08 9.24 -8.38
N LEU A 68 -9.24 9.06 -7.72
CA LEU A 68 -10.22 10.14 -7.59
C LEU A 68 -9.64 11.33 -6.83
N THR A 69 -8.85 11.06 -5.78
CA THR A 69 -8.14 12.12 -5.05
C THR A 69 -7.26 12.95 -5.98
N ASN A 70 -6.53 12.34 -6.91
CA ASN A 70 -5.67 13.05 -7.87
C ASN A 70 -6.47 13.99 -8.79
N PHE A 71 -7.64 13.56 -9.30
CA PHE A 71 -8.50 14.42 -10.10
C PHE A 71 -8.96 15.66 -9.32
N ILE A 72 -9.32 15.47 -8.06
CA ILE A 72 -9.80 16.56 -7.20
C ILE A 72 -8.63 17.44 -6.75
N LEU A 73 -7.55 16.85 -6.21
CA LEU A 73 -6.41 17.57 -5.64
C LEU A 73 -5.70 18.45 -6.66
N ARG A 74 -5.72 18.08 -7.93
CA ARG A 74 -5.09 18.88 -8.99
C ARG A 74 -5.57 20.33 -8.99
N HIS A 75 -6.85 20.57 -8.73
CA HIS A 75 -7.49 21.88 -8.82
C HIS A 75 -8.18 22.34 -7.53
N ASN A 76 -8.36 21.46 -6.58
CA ASN A 76 -9.07 21.72 -5.33
C ASN A 76 -8.18 21.36 -4.12
N ARG A 77 -8.65 21.71 -2.93
CA ARG A 77 -8.02 21.33 -1.67
C ARG A 77 -8.56 19.98 -1.21
N THR A 78 -7.71 19.22 -0.53
CA THR A 78 -8.07 17.97 0.15
C THR A 78 -7.49 18.02 1.55
N THR A 79 -8.30 17.79 2.55
CA THR A 79 -7.87 17.91 3.95
C THR A 79 -8.06 16.61 4.72
N TYR A 80 -7.65 16.60 5.96
CA TYR A 80 -7.79 15.50 6.90
C TYR A 80 -8.56 15.96 8.13
N GLN A 81 -9.48 15.11 8.60
CA GLN A 81 -10.25 15.35 9.82
C GLN A 81 -9.93 14.26 10.84
N ASP A 82 -9.30 14.63 11.94
CA ASP A 82 -8.82 13.70 12.96
C ASP A 82 -9.95 13.09 13.82
N THR A 83 -11.08 13.80 13.95
CA THR A 83 -12.28 13.32 14.65
C THR A 83 -13.12 12.34 13.83
N ALA A 84 -12.87 12.24 12.51
CA ALA A 84 -13.52 11.27 11.65
C ALA A 84 -12.86 9.89 11.82
N ILE A 85 -13.42 9.07 12.69
CA ILE A 85 -12.86 7.76 13.07
C ILE A 85 -13.70 6.64 12.46
N CYS A 86 -13.04 5.67 11.84
CA CYS A 86 -13.67 4.42 11.43
C CYS A 86 -12.82 3.21 11.81
N GLU A 87 -13.47 2.08 11.97
CA GLU A 87 -12.82 0.79 12.18
C GLU A 87 -12.81 -0.02 10.89
N THR A 88 -11.74 -0.72 10.63
CA THR A 88 -11.62 -1.58 9.44
C THR A 88 -10.98 -2.91 9.77
N ILE A 89 -11.43 -3.94 9.07
CA ILE A 89 -10.87 -5.28 9.20
C ILE A 89 -9.64 -5.40 8.31
N VAL A 90 -8.53 -5.84 8.91
CA VAL A 90 -7.26 -6.06 8.21
C VAL A 90 -7.00 -7.55 7.97
N PRO A 91 -6.24 -7.90 6.92
CA PRO A 91 -5.87 -9.29 6.64
C PRO A 91 -5.18 -9.97 7.82
N LYS A 92 -5.64 -11.16 8.17
CA LYS A 92 -5.02 -12.03 9.20
C LYS A 92 -3.98 -13.00 8.61
N SER A 93 -4.02 -13.22 7.29
CA SER A 93 -3.11 -14.12 6.56
C SER A 93 -2.03 -13.33 5.84
N TYR A 94 -0.77 -13.75 5.96
CA TYR A 94 0.37 -13.15 5.24
C TYR A 94 0.18 -13.19 3.72
N LYS A 95 -0.36 -14.28 3.17
CA LYS A 95 -0.61 -14.40 1.72
C LYS A 95 -1.57 -13.33 1.20
N VAL A 96 -2.66 -13.08 1.93
CA VAL A 96 -3.65 -12.04 1.57
C VAL A 96 -3.04 -10.65 1.76
N PHE A 97 -2.31 -10.46 2.87
CA PHE A 97 -1.62 -9.20 3.16
C PHE A 97 -0.61 -8.84 2.08
N LEU A 98 0.26 -9.76 1.66
CA LEU A 98 1.27 -9.51 0.61
C LEU A 98 0.62 -9.17 -0.74
N LYS A 99 -0.47 -9.84 -1.11
CA LYS A 99 -1.25 -9.49 -2.32
C LYS A 99 -1.82 -8.07 -2.24
N GLN A 100 -2.38 -7.71 -1.08
CA GLN A 100 -2.90 -6.36 -0.84
C GLN A 100 -1.78 -5.31 -0.92
N GLN A 101 -0.62 -5.56 -0.30
CA GLN A 101 0.52 -4.64 -0.33
C GLN A 101 1.07 -4.45 -1.75
N MET A 102 1.16 -5.52 -2.55
CA MET A 102 1.57 -5.42 -3.96
C MET A 102 0.60 -4.57 -4.78
N ARG A 103 -0.70 -4.77 -4.60
CA ARG A 103 -1.73 -3.96 -5.26
C ARG A 103 -1.61 -2.48 -4.88
N TRP A 104 -1.40 -2.20 -3.59
CA TRP A 104 -1.21 -0.82 -3.11
C TRP A 104 0.06 -0.17 -3.65
N LYS A 105 1.17 -0.91 -3.74
CA LYS A 105 2.42 -0.38 -4.32
C LYS A 105 2.27 -0.05 -5.81
N ARG A 106 1.60 -0.90 -6.58
CA ARG A 106 1.31 -0.64 -8.00
C ARG A 106 0.45 0.61 -8.19
N SER A 107 -0.65 0.69 -7.44
CA SER A 107 -1.52 1.86 -7.44
C SER A 107 -0.78 3.11 -6.98
N TRP A 108 -0.05 3.02 -5.88
CA TRP A 108 0.73 4.13 -5.34
C TRP A 108 1.74 4.66 -6.36
N LEU A 109 2.49 3.79 -7.02
CA LEU A 109 3.48 4.18 -8.01
C LEU A 109 2.83 4.91 -9.18
N ARG A 110 1.79 4.34 -9.78
CA ARG A 110 1.06 4.95 -10.89
C ARG A 110 0.50 6.32 -10.53
N GLU A 111 -0.25 6.38 -9.46
CA GLU A 111 -0.93 7.61 -9.05
C GLU A 111 0.03 8.69 -8.54
N SER A 112 1.14 8.30 -7.94
CA SER A 112 2.19 9.25 -7.53
C SER A 112 2.93 9.82 -8.72
N LEU A 113 3.18 9.05 -9.79
CA LEU A 113 3.74 9.57 -11.05
C LEU A 113 2.76 10.55 -11.75
N ILE A 114 1.45 10.30 -11.66
CA ILE A 114 0.44 11.25 -12.14
C ILE A 114 0.45 12.52 -11.29
N ALA A 115 0.47 12.39 -9.96
CA ALA A 115 0.49 13.51 -9.03
C ALA A 115 1.76 14.36 -9.18
N ALA A 116 2.91 13.77 -9.47
CA ALA A 116 4.18 14.47 -9.66
C ALA A 116 4.10 15.56 -10.75
N ARG A 117 3.16 15.44 -11.71
CA ARG A 117 2.96 16.45 -12.77
C ARG A 117 2.39 17.77 -12.27
N TYR A 118 1.79 17.81 -11.07
CA TYR A 118 1.15 19.01 -10.55
C TYR A 118 1.49 19.35 -9.10
N MET A 119 2.06 18.42 -8.33
CA MET A 119 2.37 18.62 -6.91
C MET A 119 3.37 19.75 -6.66
N TRP A 120 4.24 20.05 -7.62
CA TRP A 120 5.15 21.21 -7.54
C TRP A 120 4.45 22.56 -7.47
N LYS A 121 3.14 22.62 -7.83
CA LYS A 121 2.30 23.82 -7.74
C LYS A 121 1.63 23.99 -6.37
N LYS A 122 1.76 23.01 -5.48
CA LYS A 122 1.22 23.06 -4.13
C LYS A 122 2.19 23.81 -3.23
N GLU A 123 1.83 23.93 -1.96
CA GLU A 123 2.68 24.58 -0.96
C GLU A 123 4.10 23.95 -0.98
N PRO A 124 5.19 24.78 -0.92
CA PRO A 124 6.56 24.30 -1.15
C PRO A 124 7.02 23.17 -0.23
N LEU A 125 6.71 23.22 1.06
CA LEU A 125 7.08 22.15 2.00
C LEU A 125 6.31 20.86 1.72
N MET A 126 5.05 20.97 1.33
CA MET A 126 4.26 19.82 0.91
C MET A 126 4.79 19.23 -0.40
N ALA A 127 5.16 20.06 -1.37
CA ALA A 127 5.76 19.61 -2.62
C ALA A 127 7.08 18.87 -2.35
N LEU A 128 7.95 19.44 -1.53
CA LEU A 128 9.20 18.82 -1.11
C LEU A 128 8.96 17.46 -0.43
N SER A 129 8.06 17.42 0.56
CA SER A 129 7.67 16.19 1.26
C SER A 129 7.14 15.13 0.31
N PHE A 130 6.31 15.53 -0.66
CA PHE A 130 5.77 14.61 -1.67
C PHE A 130 6.87 14.00 -2.54
N TYR A 131 7.80 14.80 -3.06
CA TYR A 131 8.88 14.28 -3.91
C TYR A 131 9.85 13.41 -3.13
N PHE A 132 10.19 13.75 -1.88
CA PHE A 132 10.93 12.84 -1.01
C PHE A 132 10.18 11.53 -0.78
N GLY A 133 8.88 11.62 -0.45
CA GLY A 133 8.00 10.46 -0.29
C GLY A 133 7.85 9.61 -1.55
N LEU A 134 8.07 10.17 -2.74
CA LEU A 134 8.09 9.44 -4.01
C LEU A 134 9.46 8.79 -4.26
N ILE A 135 10.56 9.52 -4.11
CA ILE A 135 11.91 9.07 -4.47
C ILE A 135 12.41 8.00 -3.49
N VAL A 136 12.26 8.25 -2.19
CA VAL A 136 12.82 7.36 -1.15
C VAL A 136 12.32 5.91 -1.29
N PRO A 137 11.03 5.60 -1.40
CA PRO A 137 10.58 4.21 -1.56
C PRO A 137 11.03 3.56 -2.87
N ILE A 138 11.23 4.35 -3.93
CA ILE A 138 11.74 3.85 -5.22
C ILE A 138 13.22 3.52 -5.09
N ALA A 139 14.03 4.38 -4.47
CA ALA A 139 15.45 4.18 -4.31
C ALA A 139 15.82 3.16 -3.22
N ALA A 140 14.96 2.96 -2.23
CA ALA A 140 15.24 2.14 -1.05
C ALA A 140 15.78 0.72 -1.37
N PRO A 141 15.22 -0.06 -2.32
CA PRO A 141 15.79 -1.38 -2.66
C PRO A 141 17.25 -1.30 -3.13
N ILE A 142 17.60 -0.25 -3.89
CA ILE A 142 18.97 -0.04 -4.39
C ILE A 142 19.90 0.30 -3.22
N VAL A 143 19.46 1.20 -2.34
CA VAL A 143 20.22 1.60 -1.14
C VAL A 143 20.47 0.42 -0.21
N VAL A 144 19.46 -0.45 -0.01
CA VAL A 144 19.58 -1.66 0.81
C VAL A 144 20.57 -2.66 0.19
N ILE A 145 20.48 -2.93 -1.12
CA ILE A 145 21.42 -3.80 -1.82
C ILE A 145 22.85 -3.24 -1.70
N TYR A 146 23.03 -1.94 -1.94
CA TYR A 146 24.32 -1.30 -1.86
C TYR A 146 24.95 -1.47 -0.46
N ASN A 147 24.19 -1.15 0.61
CA ASN A 147 24.73 -1.19 1.97
C ASN A 147 24.87 -2.60 2.54
N LEU A 148 23.93 -3.51 2.26
CA LEU A 148 23.94 -4.85 2.88
C LEU A 148 24.67 -5.91 2.03
N ILE A 149 24.87 -5.68 0.75
CA ILE A 149 25.51 -6.65 -0.15
C ILE A 149 26.81 -6.08 -0.72
N TYR A 150 26.74 -4.96 -1.46
CA TYR A 150 27.91 -4.43 -2.18
C TYR A 150 29.03 -3.99 -1.23
N ILE A 151 28.76 -3.18 -0.20
CA ILE A 151 29.75 -2.70 0.74
C ILE A 151 30.46 -3.84 1.49
N PRO A 152 29.75 -4.82 2.10
CA PRO A 152 30.41 -5.95 2.78
C PRO A 152 31.26 -6.82 1.82
N LEU A 153 30.78 -7.07 0.61
CA LEU A 153 31.49 -7.95 -0.33
C LEU A 153 32.72 -7.27 -0.94
N MET A 154 32.59 -6.00 -1.36
CA MET A 154 33.67 -5.29 -2.08
C MET A 154 34.68 -4.63 -1.15
N HIS A 155 34.22 -4.06 -0.05
CA HIS A 155 35.08 -3.30 0.86
C HIS A 155 35.39 -4.07 2.15
N ARG A 156 34.80 -5.26 2.36
CA ARG A 156 34.94 -6.08 3.58
C ARG A 156 34.63 -5.30 4.87
N VAL A 157 33.72 -4.31 4.78
CA VAL A 157 33.30 -3.45 5.87
C VAL A 157 31.90 -3.86 6.31
N PHE A 158 31.71 -4.03 7.62
CA PHE A 158 30.38 -4.32 8.16
C PHE A 158 29.50 -3.06 8.12
N PRO A 159 28.23 -3.14 7.64
CA PRO A 159 27.37 -1.99 7.38
C PRO A 159 26.74 -1.40 8.65
N THR A 160 27.57 -1.08 9.67
CA THR A 160 27.11 -0.66 11.00
C THR A 160 26.24 0.58 10.94
N THR A 161 26.66 1.61 10.19
CA THR A 161 25.91 2.88 10.07
C THR A 161 24.52 2.68 9.51
N PHE A 162 24.40 1.84 8.49
CA PHE A 162 23.10 1.51 7.91
C PHE A 162 22.19 0.76 8.89
N LEU A 163 22.72 -0.22 9.59
CA LEU A 163 21.98 -1.00 10.59
C LEU A 163 21.55 -0.14 11.79
N VAL A 164 22.41 0.76 12.27
CA VAL A 164 22.07 1.73 13.30
C VAL A 164 20.96 2.67 12.83
N GLY A 165 21.03 3.16 11.60
CA GLY A 165 19.97 3.98 11.01
C GLY A 165 18.63 3.26 10.96
N MET A 166 18.60 1.99 10.54
CA MET A 166 17.40 1.15 10.59
C MET A 166 16.86 0.97 11.99
N ALA A 167 17.73 0.71 12.96
CA ALA A 167 17.34 0.57 14.36
C ALA A 167 16.74 1.85 14.93
N LEU A 168 17.33 3.01 14.63
CA LEU A 168 16.81 4.32 15.03
C LEU A 168 15.41 4.58 14.44
N MET A 169 15.19 4.28 13.16
CA MET A 169 13.87 4.42 12.54
C MET A 169 12.84 3.49 13.17
N ALA A 170 13.21 2.25 13.48
CA ALA A 170 12.34 1.31 14.18
C ALA A 170 11.99 1.79 15.58
N MET A 171 12.95 2.36 16.29
CA MET A 171 12.73 2.97 17.61
C MET A 171 11.78 4.17 17.53
N LEU A 172 11.98 5.10 16.59
CA LEU A 172 11.10 6.25 16.38
C LEU A 172 9.65 5.83 16.10
N MET A 173 9.45 4.82 15.26
CA MET A 173 8.12 4.25 15.03
C MET A 173 7.48 3.69 16.30
N SER A 174 8.27 2.98 17.11
CA SER A 174 7.80 2.42 18.39
C SER A 174 7.52 3.50 19.42
N MET A 175 8.36 4.53 19.51
CA MET A 175 8.14 5.69 20.38
C MET A 175 6.86 6.43 20.00
N ALA A 176 6.59 6.64 18.71
CA ALA A 176 5.33 7.23 18.27
C ALA A 176 4.11 6.42 18.74
N GLN A 177 4.19 5.09 18.74
CA GLN A 177 3.12 4.24 19.27
C GLN A 177 3.00 4.33 20.81
N LEU A 178 4.12 4.38 21.50
CA LEU A 178 4.16 4.43 22.95
C LEU A 178 3.64 5.77 23.49
N PHE A 179 4.14 6.89 22.96
CA PHE A 179 3.86 8.22 23.49
C PHE A 179 2.60 8.85 22.90
N LEU A 180 2.41 8.76 21.59
CA LEU A 180 1.27 9.43 20.93
C LEU A 180 0.00 8.59 20.99
N ARG A 181 0.10 7.28 20.78
CA ARG A 181 -1.05 6.37 20.85
C ARG A 181 -1.29 5.79 22.23
N LYS A 182 -0.27 5.79 23.13
CA LYS A 182 -0.28 5.15 24.45
C LYS A 182 -0.69 3.66 24.37
N SER A 183 -0.19 2.96 23.37
CA SER A 183 -0.57 1.57 23.10
C SER A 183 0.44 0.59 23.67
N SER A 184 -0.05 -0.46 24.36
CA SER A 184 0.77 -1.58 24.83
C SER A 184 1.41 -2.40 23.70
N THR A 185 1.00 -2.18 22.45
CA THR A 185 1.53 -2.88 21.27
C THR A 185 2.67 -2.12 20.57
N TRP A 186 3.31 -1.18 21.25
CA TRP A 186 4.37 -0.33 20.71
C TRP A 186 5.54 -1.13 20.10
N VAL A 187 5.90 -2.24 20.70
CA VAL A 187 6.98 -3.14 20.24
C VAL A 187 6.77 -3.65 18.80
N PHE A 188 5.51 -3.74 18.35
CA PHE A 188 5.19 -4.12 16.98
C PHE A 188 5.59 -3.07 15.93
N GLY A 189 6.00 -1.88 16.35
CA GLY A 189 6.66 -0.90 15.50
C GLY A 189 8.02 -1.40 15.00
N ILE A 190 8.84 -1.94 15.91
CA ILE A 190 10.14 -2.55 15.58
C ILE A 190 9.92 -3.73 14.62
N TRP A 191 9.04 -4.66 14.98
CA TRP A 191 8.73 -5.82 14.14
C TRP A 191 8.20 -5.43 12.75
N PHE A 192 7.40 -4.36 12.66
CA PHE A 192 6.94 -3.86 11.37
C PHE A 192 8.08 -3.34 10.50
N CYS A 193 9.03 -2.56 11.08
CA CYS A 193 10.19 -2.07 10.34
C CYS A 193 11.06 -3.22 9.83
N LEU A 194 11.39 -4.19 10.67
CA LEU A 194 12.17 -5.37 10.27
C LEU A 194 11.44 -6.17 9.17
N TYR A 195 10.13 -6.39 9.32
CA TYR A 195 9.35 -7.08 8.31
C TYR A 195 9.25 -6.29 7.00
N TYR A 196 9.19 -4.96 7.09
CA TYR A 196 9.18 -4.11 5.91
C TYR A 196 10.46 -4.27 5.10
N GLU A 197 11.61 -4.16 5.73
CA GLU A 197 12.91 -4.30 5.09
C GLU A 197 13.15 -5.71 4.55
N ALA A 198 12.81 -6.73 5.32
CA ALA A 198 13.04 -8.12 4.92
C ALA A 198 12.12 -8.61 3.80
N VAL A 199 10.87 -8.12 3.73
CA VAL A 199 9.83 -8.68 2.87
C VAL A 199 9.14 -7.63 1.99
N LEU A 200 8.61 -6.57 2.60
CA LEU A 200 7.75 -5.63 1.87
C LEU A 200 8.54 -4.75 0.89
N LEU A 201 9.76 -4.41 1.22
CA LEU A 201 10.62 -3.58 0.38
C LEU A 201 10.79 -4.21 -1.02
N TRP A 202 11.01 -5.52 -1.06
CA TRP A 202 11.27 -6.27 -2.29
C TRP A 202 10.07 -6.39 -3.25
N GLN A 203 8.91 -5.99 -2.79
CA GLN A 203 7.76 -5.82 -3.68
C GLN A 203 7.86 -4.56 -4.56
N MET A 204 8.71 -3.58 -4.20
CA MET A 204 8.83 -2.34 -4.97
C MET A 204 9.45 -2.56 -6.36
N PRO A 205 10.59 -3.25 -6.52
CA PRO A 205 11.13 -3.60 -7.84
C PRO A 205 10.12 -4.36 -8.70
N VAL A 206 9.36 -5.28 -8.12
CA VAL A 206 8.30 -6.00 -8.85
C VAL A 206 7.18 -5.03 -9.28
N ALA A 207 6.85 -4.05 -8.45
CA ALA A 207 5.85 -3.05 -8.79
C ALA A 207 6.31 -2.15 -9.95
N TRP A 208 7.61 -1.79 -10.05
CA TRP A 208 8.15 -0.99 -11.15
C TRP A 208 7.86 -1.59 -12.53
N PHE A 209 7.96 -2.93 -12.61
CA PHE A 209 7.78 -3.65 -13.87
C PHE A 209 6.40 -4.30 -14.02
N THR A 210 5.46 -4.00 -13.12
CA THR A 210 4.12 -4.61 -13.13
C THR A 210 3.00 -3.66 -12.72
N PHE A 211 3.26 -2.34 -12.66
CA PHE A 211 2.27 -1.34 -12.21
C PHE A 211 1.04 -1.25 -13.13
N TRP A 212 1.14 -1.74 -14.36
CA TRP A 212 0.04 -1.81 -15.33
C TRP A 212 -0.86 -3.05 -15.17
N LYS A 213 -0.48 -4.03 -14.34
CA LYS A 213 -1.31 -5.20 -14.10
C LYS A 213 -2.51 -4.82 -13.25
N ASP A 214 -3.71 -5.15 -13.71
CA ASP A 214 -5.00 -4.70 -13.21
C ASP A 214 -5.76 -5.75 -12.37
N THR A 215 -5.08 -6.76 -11.87
CA THR A 215 -5.72 -7.82 -11.08
C THR A 215 -6.14 -7.33 -9.69
N TRP A 216 -7.42 -7.38 -9.41
CA TRP A 216 -8.01 -7.20 -8.09
C TRP A 216 -7.68 -8.39 -7.18
N GLY A 217 -6.54 -8.34 -6.49
CA GLY A 217 -6.06 -9.48 -5.70
C GLY A 217 -6.81 -9.77 -4.39
N THR A 218 -7.75 -8.90 -3.96
CA THR A 218 -8.41 -9.00 -2.65
C THR A 218 -9.93 -8.80 -2.67
N ARG A 219 -10.50 -8.26 -3.76
CA ARG A 219 -11.94 -8.28 -4.01
C ARG A 219 -12.20 -9.20 -5.18
N MET A 220 -13.02 -10.20 -4.98
CA MET A 220 -13.49 -11.06 -6.06
C MET A 220 -14.51 -10.27 -6.89
N THR A 221 -14.24 -10.12 -8.17
CA THR A 221 -15.25 -9.62 -9.11
C THR A 221 -16.31 -10.71 -9.33
N PRO A 222 -17.52 -10.39 -9.83
CA PRO A 222 -18.49 -11.41 -10.22
C PRO A 222 -17.93 -12.46 -11.19
N ALA A 223 -16.96 -12.08 -12.03
CA ALA A 223 -16.26 -13.01 -12.92
C ALA A 223 -15.33 -13.96 -12.15
N ASP A 224 -14.57 -13.44 -11.16
CA ASP A 224 -13.69 -14.25 -10.31
C ASP A 224 -14.49 -15.24 -9.46
N VAL A 225 -15.67 -14.83 -8.95
CA VAL A 225 -16.58 -15.71 -8.21
C VAL A 225 -17.04 -16.87 -9.10
N ARG A 226 -17.51 -16.58 -10.32
CA ARG A 226 -17.95 -17.60 -11.28
C ARG A 226 -16.81 -18.55 -11.67
N GLU A 227 -15.58 -18.05 -11.82
CA GLU A 227 -14.41 -18.88 -12.14
C GLU A 227 -14.03 -19.76 -10.93
N ALA A 228 -14.08 -19.23 -9.71
CA ALA A 228 -13.84 -19.99 -8.50
C ALA A 228 -14.89 -21.09 -8.29
N GLU A 229 -16.16 -20.80 -8.56
CA GLU A 229 -17.26 -21.79 -8.52
C GLU A 229 -17.06 -22.89 -9.56
N LYS A 230 -16.69 -22.53 -10.80
CA LYS A 230 -16.38 -23.52 -11.85
C LYS A 230 -15.20 -24.42 -11.48
N LYS A 231 -14.16 -23.86 -10.84
CA LYS A 231 -13.00 -24.64 -10.34
C LYS A 231 -13.41 -25.61 -9.24
N LYS A 232 -14.18 -25.13 -8.26
CA LYS A 232 -14.73 -26.00 -7.18
C LYS A 232 -15.58 -27.13 -7.73
N LYS A 233 -16.45 -26.84 -8.69
CA LYS A 233 -17.30 -27.86 -9.32
C LYS A 233 -16.47 -28.93 -10.05
N LYS A 234 -15.44 -28.52 -10.79
CA LYS A 234 -14.51 -29.45 -11.46
C LYS A 234 -13.69 -30.29 -10.47
N GLU A 235 -13.30 -29.72 -9.34
CA GLU A 235 -12.58 -30.47 -8.29
C GLU A 235 -13.51 -31.50 -7.60
N MET A 236 -14.76 -31.14 -7.31
CA MET A 236 -15.75 -32.07 -6.78
C MET A 236 -16.07 -33.19 -7.76
N GLU A 237 -16.22 -32.90 -9.05
CA GLU A 237 -16.42 -33.92 -10.09
C GLU A 237 -15.24 -34.87 -10.21
N LYS A 238 -14.00 -34.36 -10.06
CA LYS A 238 -12.79 -35.21 -10.05
C LYS A 238 -12.73 -36.08 -8.80
N HIS A 239 -13.09 -35.55 -7.63
CA HIS A 239 -13.13 -36.32 -6.38
C HIS A 239 -14.18 -37.44 -6.47
N HIS A 240 -15.37 -37.14 -6.94
CA HIS A 240 -16.44 -38.12 -7.10
C HIS A 240 -16.09 -39.25 -8.09
N LYS A 241 -15.43 -38.90 -9.22
CA LYS A 241 -14.92 -39.89 -10.16
C LYS A 241 -13.77 -40.73 -9.59
N ALA A 242 -12.94 -40.17 -8.70
CA ALA A 242 -11.88 -40.91 -8.04
C ALA A 242 -12.44 -41.90 -6.99
N GLU A 243 -13.46 -41.50 -6.26
CA GLU A 243 -14.17 -42.35 -5.28
C GLU A 243 -14.91 -43.49 -5.97
N GLN A 244 -15.61 -43.23 -7.09
CA GLN A 244 -16.26 -44.30 -7.89
C GLN A 244 -15.26 -45.31 -8.40
N LYS A 245 -14.08 -44.90 -8.92
CA LYS A 245 -13.02 -45.80 -9.37
C LYS A 245 -12.35 -46.56 -8.23
N ALA A 246 -12.36 -46.05 -7.01
CA ALA A 246 -11.81 -46.75 -5.85
C ALA A 246 -12.78 -47.78 -5.28
N GLY A 247 -14.10 -47.56 -5.44
CA GLY A 247 -15.14 -48.49 -5.03
C GLY A 247 -15.42 -49.62 -6.03
N GLU A 248 -14.90 -49.55 -7.26
CA GLU A 248 -15.03 -50.59 -8.33
C GLU A 248 -13.83 -51.55 -8.38
N LYS A 249 -12.87 -51.47 -7.45
CA LYS A 249 -11.81 -52.50 -7.38
C LYS A 249 -12.29 -53.62 -6.44
N PRO A 250 -12.42 -54.87 -6.97
CA PRO A 250 -12.81 -56.07 -6.18
C PRO A 250 -11.76 -56.44 -5.16
#